data_d6c5ef7f543a73218855bfb8a6b2a14c
#
_entry.id   d6c5ef7f543a73218855bfb8a6b2a14c
#
_cell.length_a   1.000
_cell.length_b   1.000
_cell.length_c   1.000
_cell.angle_alpha   90.00
_cell.angle_beta   90.00
_cell.angle_gamma   90.00
#
_symmetry.space_group_name_H-M   'P 1'
#
loop_
_entity.id
_entity.type
_entity.pdbx_description
1 polymer ?
#
loop_
_entity_poly.entity_id
_entity_poly.type
_entity_poly.pdbx_seq_one_letter_code
_entity_poly.pdbx_strand_id
1 'polypeptide(L)'
;MKLGLLTLLLSFPSLFLAQDNKENSVYPNTFTSGSAKVSKFDNKAKRYNDWAITLGGGTSIMHHGDLTSLNQDGKNFGWNAYVGLAKQISDKFGLELQYQTGKTKQTGRIITRPSYGLGVATTRYNQVSLLGDVNFSNFFRRTDNKSPFRWSLHGYAGIGLQGYEFERDDDKPLSTLPNGSTIDENYQKFKQPFRIDSFFYQGGAGVKYNLSRRIDIDTRVMYIISGDDEFDGGGETPDGVYNQIKKNFSDNMIVANVGVTIKLGKHNTHLSWYDAQNEALRKVIALDGRSVEPLICERGDADKDGVCDDWDRELDTPLGARVDGAGKALDMDLDGVIDLNDACVTVPGLAKNKGCPYLVDETLEIIEEINRFE
;
A
#
# COMPACT_ATOMS: atom_id res chain seq x y z
N MET A 1 17.91 20.18 31.53
CA MET A 1 18.09 19.15 30.49
C MET A 1 16.95 19.17 29.46
N LYS A 2 16.58 20.34 28.92
CA LYS A 2 15.38 20.46 28.04
C LYS A 2 15.70 20.73 26.56
N LEU A 3 16.97 20.82 26.17
CA LEU A 3 17.35 21.15 24.78
C LEU A 3 17.98 19.98 24.00
N GLY A 4 18.37 18.89 24.66
CA GLY A 4 19.07 17.77 24.02
C GLY A 4 18.18 16.81 23.24
N LEU A 5 16.89 16.71 23.57
CA LEU A 5 15.98 15.75 22.93
C LEU A 5 15.42 16.26 21.59
N LEU A 6 15.29 17.57 21.46
CA LEU A 6 14.80 18.18 20.21
C LEU A 6 15.85 18.17 19.09
N THR A 7 17.13 18.20 19.45
CA THR A 7 18.24 18.11 18.48
C THR A 7 18.45 16.70 17.97
N LEU A 8 18.10 15.66 18.71
CA LEU A 8 18.20 14.27 18.25
C LEU A 8 17.13 13.92 17.20
N LEU A 9 15.95 14.52 17.28
CA LEU A 9 14.88 14.32 16.29
C LEU A 9 15.11 15.08 14.98
N LEU A 10 15.92 16.14 14.99
CA LEU A 10 16.25 16.92 13.78
C LEU A 10 17.49 16.40 13.04
N SER A 11 18.29 15.54 13.65
CA SER A 11 19.48 14.94 13.02
C SER A 11 19.20 13.66 12.23
N PHE A 12 18.01 13.05 12.38
CA PHE A 12 17.65 11.84 11.64
C PHE A 12 17.43 12.02 10.13
N PRO A 13 17.04 13.18 9.57
CA PRO A 13 16.91 13.32 8.12
C PRO A 13 18.23 13.28 7.35
N SER A 14 19.36 13.53 8.01
CA SER A 14 20.67 13.58 7.33
C SER A 14 21.31 12.21 7.11
N LEU A 15 20.87 11.18 7.83
CA LEU A 15 21.42 9.82 7.71
C LEU A 15 20.85 9.02 6.51
N PHE A 16 19.74 9.48 5.90
CA PHE A 16 19.17 8.84 4.72
C PHE A 16 19.54 9.49 3.38
N LEU A 17 20.37 10.54 3.40
CA LEU A 17 20.76 11.29 2.18
C LEU A 17 22.20 11.03 1.73
N ALA A 18 22.96 10.19 2.41
CA ALA A 18 24.37 9.97 2.09
C ALA A 18 24.66 8.51 1.77
N GLN A 19 24.23 8.08 0.60
CA GLN A 19 24.95 7.04 -0.15
C GLN A 19 24.85 7.35 -1.64
N ASP A 20 25.55 8.40 -2.08
CA ASP A 20 26.09 8.46 -3.43
C ASP A 20 27.34 7.56 -3.45
N ASN A 21 27.12 6.26 -3.54
CA ASN A 21 28.17 5.35 -3.96
C ASN A 21 28.42 5.61 -5.44
N LYS A 22 29.45 6.39 -5.72
CA LYS A 22 30.19 6.28 -6.97
C LYS A 22 30.86 4.92 -7.02
N GLU A 23 30.11 3.87 -7.19
CA GLU A 23 30.65 2.64 -7.73
C GLU A 23 30.97 2.91 -9.21
N ASN A 24 32.25 3.02 -9.48
CA ASN A 24 32.80 2.82 -10.81
C ASN A 24 32.37 1.41 -11.23
N SER A 25 31.25 1.30 -11.94
CA SER A 25 30.81 0.03 -12.54
C SER A 25 31.85 -0.35 -13.58
N VAL A 26 32.69 -1.33 -13.25
CA VAL A 26 33.59 -2.02 -14.16
C VAL A 26 32.75 -2.97 -15.05
N TYR A 27 31.76 -2.45 -15.74
CA TYR A 27 31.17 -3.14 -16.88
C TYR A 27 31.78 -2.58 -18.14
N PRO A 28 32.43 -3.39 -18.97
CA PRO A 28 32.99 -2.93 -20.23
C PRO A 28 31.86 -2.38 -21.07
N ASN A 29 32.02 -1.12 -21.55
CA ASN A 29 31.14 -0.47 -22.51
C ASN A 29 31.23 -1.16 -23.87
N THR A 30 30.74 -2.37 -24.02
CA THR A 30 30.79 -3.15 -25.26
C THR A 30 29.50 -3.08 -26.09
N PHE A 31 28.54 -2.23 -25.69
CA PHE A 31 27.41 -1.91 -26.57
C PHE A 31 27.63 -0.55 -27.21
N THR A 32 28.54 -0.48 -28.17
CA THR A 32 28.61 0.60 -29.15
C THR A 32 27.69 0.28 -30.34
N SER A 33 26.38 0.16 -30.10
CA SER A 33 25.44 0.40 -31.19
C SER A 33 25.13 1.89 -31.22
N GLY A 34 25.56 2.59 -32.25
CA GLY A 34 25.45 4.04 -32.42
C GLY A 34 24.02 4.55 -32.59
N SER A 35 23.01 3.83 -32.19
CA SER A 35 21.60 4.13 -32.44
C SER A 35 20.78 4.46 -31.21
N ALA A 36 21.33 4.45 -30.01
CA ALA A 36 20.50 4.83 -28.88
C ALA A 36 21.18 5.91 -28.05
N LYS A 37 20.77 7.15 -28.24
CA LYS A 37 20.66 8.09 -27.13
C LYS A 37 19.61 7.56 -26.15
N VAL A 38 19.84 6.40 -25.58
CA VAL A 38 19.11 5.97 -24.41
C VAL A 38 19.53 6.94 -23.33
N SER A 39 18.67 7.88 -22.99
CA SER A 39 18.88 8.75 -21.85
C SER A 39 19.18 7.84 -20.66
N LYS A 40 20.37 8.02 -20.08
CA LYS A 40 20.76 7.31 -18.84
C LYS A 40 19.58 7.38 -17.89
N PHE A 41 19.25 6.27 -17.26
CA PHE A 41 18.18 6.18 -16.29
C PHE A 41 18.48 7.24 -15.21
N ASP A 42 17.83 8.40 -15.31
CA ASP A 42 18.04 9.48 -14.37
C ASP A 42 17.14 9.20 -13.16
N ASN A 43 17.75 8.79 -12.06
CA ASN A 43 17.06 8.62 -10.77
C ASN A 43 16.37 9.91 -10.28
N LYS A 44 16.65 11.05 -10.89
CA LYS A 44 15.99 12.33 -10.62
C LYS A 44 14.62 12.48 -11.29
N ALA A 45 14.25 11.62 -12.20
CA ALA A 45 12.95 11.65 -12.85
C ALA A 45 11.87 10.99 -11.98
N LYS A 46 11.60 11.53 -10.79
CA LYS A 46 10.40 11.18 -10.05
C LYS A 46 9.18 11.41 -10.93
N ARG A 47 8.35 10.40 -11.09
CA ARG A 47 7.12 10.45 -11.89
C ARG A 47 5.86 10.64 -11.05
N TYR A 48 5.98 10.60 -9.73
CA TYR A 48 4.87 10.69 -8.77
C TYR A 48 5.28 11.49 -7.54
N ASN A 49 4.27 12.00 -6.84
CA ASN A 49 4.41 12.63 -5.55
C ASN A 49 4.44 11.56 -4.46
N ASP A 50 5.20 11.79 -3.40
CA ASP A 50 5.37 10.85 -2.29
C ASP A 50 5.16 11.49 -0.91
N TRP A 51 4.93 12.80 -0.84
CA TRP A 51 4.67 13.52 0.39
C TRP A 51 3.23 13.99 0.47
N ALA A 52 2.68 13.97 1.68
CA ALA A 52 1.37 14.54 1.96
C ALA A 52 1.32 15.12 3.37
N ILE A 53 0.42 16.09 3.57
CA ILE A 53 0.03 16.58 4.88
C ILE A 53 -1.35 16.02 5.19
N THR A 54 -1.49 15.44 6.36
CA THR A 54 -2.77 14.94 6.89
C THR A 54 -3.26 15.86 7.98
N LEU A 55 -4.55 16.18 7.99
CA LEU A 55 -5.18 16.93 9.07
C LEU A 55 -6.60 16.40 9.27
N GLY A 56 -7.01 16.37 10.50
CA GLY A 56 -8.34 15.90 10.82
C GLY A 56 -8.67 16.01 12.30
N GLY A 57 -9.82 15.51 12.64
CA GLY A 57 -10.29 15.48 14.00
C GLY A 57 -11.45 14.52 14.17
N GLY A 58 -11.84 14.34 15.41
CA GLY A 58 -12.88 13.39 15.71
C GLY A 58 -13.16 13.26 17.21
N THR A 59 -13.52 12.06 17.60
CA THR A 59 -13.85 11.74 18.98
C THR A 59 -12.83 10.83 19.62
N SER A 60 -12.60 11.05 20.93
CA SER A 60 -11.77 10.21 21.78
C SER A 60 -12.65 9.57 22.84
N ILE A 61 -12.54 8.27 23.00
CA ILE A 61 -13.38 7.44 23.86
C ILE A 61 -12.46 6.59 24.72
N MET A 62 -12.47 6.80 26.05
CA MET A 62 -11.83 5.90 26.98
C MET A 62 -12.59 4.57 26.98
N HIS A 63 -11.91 3.50 26.61
CA HIS A 63 -12.52 2.18 26.45
C HIS A 63 -12.17 1.24 27.60
N HIS A 64 -10.94 1.31 28.07
CA HIS A 64 -10.44 0.49 29.18
C HIS A 64 -9.64 1.36 30.13
N GLY A 65 -9.90 1.23 31.41
CA GLY A 65 -9.34 1.99 32.53
C GLY A 65 -10.27 1.90 33.71
N ASP A 66 -9.94 2.53 34.81
CA ASP A 66 -10.79 2.65 36.00
C ASP A 66 -12.03 3.51 35.69
N LEU A 67 -11.82 4.58 34.91
CA LEU A 67 -12.86 5.46 34.44
C LEU A 67 -13.02 5.30 32.92
N THR A 68 -14.24 5.14 32.44
CA THR A 68 -14.52 4.93 31.02
C THR A 68 -15.50 5.94 30.46
N SER A 69 -15.43 6.18 29.15
CA SER A 69 -16.34 7.11 28.46
C SER A 69 -17.72 6.51 28.23
N LEU A 70 -17.83 5.19 28.17
CA LEU A 70 -19.07 4.46 27.93
C LEU A 70 -19.31 3.52 29.10
N ASN A 71 -20.18 3.91 30.01
CA ASN A 71 -20.56 3.10 31.16
C ASN A 71 -22.07 3.20 31.44
N GLN A 72 -22.52 2.57 32.52
CA GLN A 72 -23.93 2.58 32.92
C GLN A 72 -24.41 3.97 33.32
N ASP A 73 -23.49 4.84 33.76
CA ASP A 73 -23.79 6.18 34.31
C ASP A 73 -23.83 7.27 33.22
N GLY A 74 -23.45 6.93 31.99
CA GLY A 74 -23.53 7.90 30.88
C GLY A 74 -22.63 7.61 29.69
N LYS A 75 -22.76 8.48 28.69
CA LYS A 75 -21.93 8.48 27.47
C LYS A 75 -21.18 9.80 27.39
N ASN A 76 -19.88 9.76 27.63
CA ASN A 76 -19.02 10.94 27.65
C ASN A 76 -18.00 10.85 26.52
N PHE A 77 -18.22 11.64 25.47
CA PHE A 77 -17.31 11.69 24.32
C PHE A 77 -16.33 12.86 24.49
N GLY A 78 -15.07 12.56 24.24
CA GLY A 78 -14.05 13.57 24.07
C GLY A 78 -13.97 14.04 22.61
N TRP A 79 -12.99 14.90 22.35
CA TRP A 79 -12.64 15.33 21.01
C TRP A 79 -11.14 15.25 20.80
N ASN A 80 -10.72 15.18 19.56
CA ASN A 80 -9.31 15.29 19.19
C ASN A 80 -9.16 16.00 17.84
N ALA A 81 -7.95 16.49 17.61
CA ALA A 81 -7.49 16.99 16.33
C ALA A 81 -6.06 16.52 16.09
N TYR A 82 -5.71 16.27 14.83
CA TYR A 82 -4.36 15.85 14.47
C TYR A 82 -3.87 16.54 13.22
N VAL A 83 -2.56 16.63 13.13
CA VAL A 83 -1.82 17.01 11.93
C VAL A 83 -0.66 16.03 11.75
N GLY A 84 -0.42 15.60 10.51
CA GLY A 84 0.64 14.65 10.19
C GLY A 84 1.38 15.04 8.92
N LEU A 85 2.62 14.59 8.86
CA LEU A 85 3.44 14.62 7.66
C LEU A 85 3.65 13.18 7.20
N ALA A 86 3.06 12.84 6.08
CA ALA A 86 3.12 11.50 5.52
C ALA A 86 4.11 11.43 4.36
N LYS A 87 4.88 10.36 4.31
CA LYS A 87 5.75 10.01 3.20
C LYS A 87 5.42 8.60 2.72
N GLN A 88 5.04 8.48 1.48
CA GLN A 88 4.85 7.20 0.84
C GLN A 88 6.20 6.63 0.37
N ILE A 89 6.54 5.42 0.81
CA ILE A 89 7.79 4.72 0.45
C ILE A 89 7.57 3.89 -0.80
N SER A 90 6.44 3.22 -0.89
CA SER A 90 6.01 2.43 -2.06
C SER A 90 4.50 2.64 -2.29
N ASP A 91 3.96 2.04 -3.33
CA ASP A 91 2.51 2.01 -3.57
C ASP A 91 1.71 1.36 -2.41
N LYS A 92 2.37 0.53 -1.60
CA LYS A 92 1.76 -0.26 -0.52
C LYS A 92 2.10 0.24 0.87
N PHE A 93 3.26 0.87 1.06
CA PHE A 93 3.78 1.25 2.38
C PHE A 93 4.09 2.74 2.46
N GLY A 94 3.68 3.35 3.55
CA GLY A 94 3.98 4.73 3.92
C GLY A 94 4.38 4.87 5.38
N LEU A 95 4.92 6.03 5.72
CA LEU A 95 5.20 6.45 7.08
C LEU A 95 4.53 7.81 7.32
N GLU A 96 4.00 8.02 8.52
CA GLU A 96 3.39 9.29 8.94
C GLU A 96 3.93 9.70 10.31
N LEU A 97 4.49 10.89 10.39
CA LEU A 97 4.79 11.55 11.67
C LEU A 97 3.57 12.39 12.03
N GLN A 98 2.91 12.04 13.11
CA GLN A 98 1.64 12.65 13.54
C GLN A 98 1.78 13.35 14.88
N TYR A 99 1.25 14.55 15.00
CA TYR A 99 0.93 15.21 16.24
C TYR A 99 -0.59 15.21 16.44
N GLN A 100 -1.03 14.80 17.61
CA GLN A 100 -2.45 14.76 17.99
C GLN A 100 -2.65 15.43 19.34
N THR A 101 -3.70 16.22 19.47
CA THR A 101 -4.13 16.83 20.70
C THR A 101 -5.61 16.57 20.93
N GLY A 102 -6.02 16.49 22.16
CA GLY A 102 -7.42 16.23 22.44
C GLY A 102 -7.79 16.26 23.91
N LYS A 103 -9.02 15.90 24.13
CA LYS A 103 -9.63 15.84 25.46
C LYS A 103 -10.52 14.60 25.53
N THR A 104 -10.37 13.81 26.59
CA THR A 104 -11.29 12.72 26.92
C THR A 104 -12.20 13.15 28.08
N LYS A 105 -13.34 12.52 28.19
CA LYS A 105 -14.25 12.61 29.34
C LYS A 105 -14.63 11.19 29.72
N GLN A 106 -14.51 10.88 31.00
CA GLN A 106 -14.75 9.56 31.55
C GLN A 106 -15.41 9.62 32.91
N THR A 107 -16.14 8.58 33.25
CA THR A 107 -16.79 8.42 34.55
C THR A 107 -16.67 6.97 35.01
N GLY A 108 -16.69 6.71 36.29
CA GLY A 108 -16.66 5.37 36.85
C GLY A 108 -16.48 5.38 38.33
N ARG A 109 -16.53 4.21 38.94
CA ARG A 109 -16.21 4.03 40.35
C ARG A 109 -14.71 3.81 40.50
N ILE A 110 -14.07 4.58 41.38
CA ILE A 110 -12.66 4.41 41.64
C ILE A 110 -12.48 3.16 42.49
N ILE A 111 -11.95 2.10 41.90
CA ILE A 111 -11.84 0.77 42.53
C ILE A 111 -10.88 0.79 43.71
N THR A 112 -9.82 1.58 43.63
CA THR A 112 -8.79 1.71 44.67
C THR A 112 -9.26 2.47 45.93
N ARG A 113 -10.36 3.25 45.78
CA ARG A 113 -10.98 4.01 46.86
C ARG A 113 -12.50 3.90 46.84
N PRO A 114 -13.05 2.73 47.16
CA PRO A 114 -14.51 2.48 47.07
C PRO A 114 -15.37 3.41 47.94
N SER A 115 -14.77 4.15 48.86
CA SER A 115 -15.44 5.17 49.72
C SER A 115 -15.69 6.50 48.97
N TYR A 116 -15.10 6.74 47.82
CA TYR A 116 -15.19 8.02 47.11
C TYR A 116 -16.31 8.12 46.09
N GLY A 117 -17.11 7.09 45.85
CA GLY A 117 -18.26 7.18 44.96
C GLY A 117 -17.90 7.20 43.47
N LEU A 118 -18.70 7.94 42.67
CA LEU A 118 -18.48 8.14 41.27
C LEU A 118 -17.42 9.23 41.02
N GLY A 119 -16.36 8.91 40.29
CA GLY A 119 -15.41 9.91 39.81
C GLY A 119 -15.80 10.37 38.41
N VAL A 120 -15.73 11.67 38.13
CA VAL A 120 -15.84 12.26 36.81
C VAL A 120 -14.49 12.88 36.47
N ALA A 121 -13.83 12.37 35.43
CA ALA A 121 -12.53 12.88 35.05
C ALA A 121 -12.55 13.43 33.60
N THR A 122 -11.64 14.36 33.41
CA THR A 122 -11.36 14.94 32.10
C THR A 122 -9.86 14.97 31.89
N THR A 123 -9.37 14.31 30.86
CA THR A 123 -7.96 14.28 30.51
C THR A 123 -7.71 15.05 29.23
N ARG A 124 -6.78 16.00 29.28
CA ARG A 124 -6.26 16.70 28.10
C ARG A 124 -4.92 16.09 27.75
N TYR A 125 -4.70 15.79 26.48
CA TYR A 125 -3.48 15.11 26.04
C TYR A 125 -2.88 15.71 24.81
N ASN A 126 -1.58 15.52 24.66
CA ASN A 126 -0.80 15.80 23.47
C ASN A 126 0.05 14.57 23.18
N GLN A 127 0.05 14.14 21.92
CA GLN A 127 0.71 12.92 21.47
C GLN A 127 1.53 13.21 20.23
N VAL A 128 2.74 12.65 20.16
CA VAL A 128 3.56 12.61 18.94
C VAL A 128 3.82 11.15 18.64
N SER A 129 3.53 10.72 17.42
CA SER A 129 3.67 9.33 17.00
C SER A 129 4.28 9.18 15.63
N LEU A 130 4.96 8.07 15.44
CA LEU A 130 5.38 7.57 14.13
C LEU A 130 4.49 6.39 13.77
N LEU A 131 3.76 6.52 12.67
CA LEU A 131 2.83 5.54 12.13
C LEU A 131 3.39 4.92 10.86
N GLY A 132 3.29 3.59 10.76
CA GLY A 132 3.34 2.87 9.49
C GLY A 132 1.93 2.85 8.88
N ASP A 133 1.83 3.14 7.59
CA ASP A 133 0.62 3.08 6.79
C ASP A 133 0.75 1.95 5.75
N VAL A 134 -0.17 1.00 5.78
CA VAL A 134 -0.23 -0.13 4.86
C VAL A 134 -1.48 -0.02 4.00
N ASN A 135 -1.30 0.17 2.71
CA ASN A 135 -2.40 0.22 1.75
C ASN A 135 -2.81 -1.21 1.34
N PHE A 136 -3.77 -1.79 2.06
CA PHE A 136 -4.27 -3.14 1.76
C PHE A 136 -4.93 -3.25 0.39
N SER A 137 -5.59 -2.22 -0.07
CA SER A 137 -6.23 -2.24 -1.38
C SER A 137 -5.23 -2.48 -2.51
N ASN A 138 -4.00 -1.98 -2.38
CA ASN A 138 -2.96 -2.20 -3.39
C ASN A 138 -2.33 -3.61 -3.33
N PHE A 139 -2.53 -4.37 -2.24
CA PHE A 139 -2.17 -5.79 -2.19
C PHE A 139 -3.16 -6.68 -2.94
N PHE A 140 -4.46 -6.37 -2.81
CA PHE A 140 -5.54 -7.22 -3.31
C PHE A 140 -6.13 -6.73 -4.62
N ARG A 141 -5.50 -5.76 -5.26
CA ARG A 141 -6.00 -5.15 -6.49
C ARG A 141 -5.94 -6.13 -7.65
N ARG A 142 -7.04 -6.26 -8.36
CA ARG A 142 -7.12 -7.06 -9.58
C ARG A 142 -6.55 -6.29 -10.76
N THR A 143 -5.86 -7.02 -11.65
CA THR A 143 -5.24 -6.47 -12.86
C THR A 143 -6.24 -6.12 -13.97
N ASP A 144 -7.43 -6.73 -13.90
CA ASP A 144 -8.51 -6.57 -14.89
C ASP A 144 -9.45 -5.40 -14.59
N ASN A 145 -9.20 -4.65 -13.50
CA ASN A 145 -10.07 -3.56 -13.08
C ASN A 145 -9.87 -2.32 -13.96
N LYS A 146 -10.80 -2.09 -14.89
CA LYS A 146 -10.79 -0.97 -15.85
C LYS A 146 -11.22 0.37 -15.25
N SER A 147 -11.84 0.35 -14.07
CA SER A 147 -12.37 1.56 -13.42
C SER A 147 -11.28 2.30 -12.65
N PRO A 148 -11.30 3.65 -12.65
CA PRO A 148 -10.41 4.42 -11.79
C PRO A 148 -10.72 4.11 -10.33
N PHE A 149 -9.70 3.72 -9.62
CA PHE A 149 -9.75 3.36 -8.22
C PHE A 149 -9.80 4.63 -7.35
N ARG A 150 -10.88 4.81 -6.60
CA ARG A 150 -11.09 5.99 -5.74
C ARG A 150 -11.13 5.68 -4.25
N TRP A 151 -11.29 4.41 -3.87
CA TRP A 151 -11.34 3.97 -2.48
C TRP A 151 -10.13 3.12 -2.15
N SER A 152 -9.61 3.27 -0.96
CA SER A 152 -8.44 2.53 -0.49
C SER A 152 -8.59 2.21 0.99
N LEU A 153 -8.43 0.94 1.35
CA LEU A 153 -8.39 0.45 2.72
C LEU A 153 -6.95 0.50 3.23
N HIS A 154 -6.77 1.11 4.38
CA HIS A 154 -5.47 1.29 5.02
C HIS A 154 -5.47 0.66 6.41
N GLY A 155 -4.33 0.09 6.79
CA GLY A 155 -4.02 -0.31 8.14
C GLY A 155 -2.90 0.55 8.70
N TYR A 156 -3.00 0.88 9.97
CA TYR A 156 -2.06 1.73 10.68
C TYR A 156 -1.51 1.01 11.90
N ALA A 157 -0.21 1.14 12.13
CA ALA A 157 0.42 0.71 13.38
C ALA A 157 1.55 1.67 13.72
N GLY A 158 1.72 1.99 15.00
CA GLY A 158 2.77 2.92 15.38
C GLY A 158 3.00 3.03 16.87
N ILE A 159 4.02 3.79 17.20
CA ILE A 159 4.46 4.08 18.56
C ILE A 159 4.56 5.58 18.74
N GLY A 160 4.41 6.04 19.96
CA GLY A 160 4.50 7.47 20.26
C GLY A 160 4.81 7.78 21.70
N LEU A 161 4.96 9.08 21.92
CA LEU A 161 5.12 9.69 23.25
C LEU A 161 3.89 10.54 23.54
N GLN A 162 3.40 10.47 24.74
CA GLN A 162 2.29 11.30 25.17
C GLN A 162 2.61 12.09 26.42
N GLY A 163 2.00 13.26 26.49
CA GLY A 163 1.92 14.04 27.70
C GLY A 163 0.48 14.42 27.95
N TYR A 164 0.07 14.42 29.20
CA TYR A 164 -1.31 14.71 29.57
C TYR A 164 -1.41 15.42 30.91
N GLU A 165 -2.56 16.01 31.15
CA GLU A 165 -3.03 16.52 32.44
C GLU A 165 -4.47 16.06 32.62
N PHE A 166 -4.82 15.66 33.80
CA PHE A 166 -6.21 15.36 34.12
C PHE A 166 -6.75 16.22 35.25
N GLU A 167 -8.04 16.43 35.20
CA GLU A 167 -8.84 17.09 36.25
C GLU A 167 -9.97 16.14 36.61
N ARG A 168 -10.03 15.75 37.87
CA ARG A 168 -11.03 14.84 38.42
C ARG A 168 -11.86 15.52 39.45
N ASP A 169 -13.17 15.44 39.33
CA ASP A 169 -14.15 15.81 40.33
C ASP A 169 -14.71 14.50 40.89
N ASP A 170 -14.42 14.25 42.16
CA ASP A 170 -15.01 13.12 42.86
C ASP A 170 -16.35 13.57 43.43
N ASP A 171 -17.42 12.85 43.10
CA ASP A 171 -18.74 13.08 43.71
C ASP A 171 -18.66 12.79 45.18
N LYS A 172 -19.53 13.48 45.93
CA LYS A 172 -19.58 13.42 47.40
C LYS A 172 -19.35 12.01 47.91
N PRO A 173 -18.48 11.84 48.91
CA PRO A 173 -18.33 10.56 49.59
C PRO A 173 -19.71 10.09 50.03
N LEU A 174 -20.00 8.80 49.92
CA LEU A 174 -21.18 8.19 50.54
C LEU A 174 -21.26 8.64 51.96
N SER A 175 -22.17 9.56 52.26
CA SER A 175 -22.25 10.32 53.51
C SER A 175 -22.53 9.48 54.75
N THR A 176 -22.63 8.16 54.59
CA THR A 176 -22.82 7.23 55.69
C THR A 176 -22.10 5.92 55.42
N LEU A 177 -21.00 5.71 56.07
CA LEU A 177 -20.46 4.36 56.28
C LEU A 177 -21.50 3.54 57.03
N PRO A 178 -21.53 2.20 56.86
CA PRO A 178 -22.45 1.32 57.58
C PRO A 178 -22.36 1.45 59.11
N ASN A 179 -21.33 2.09 59.63
CA ASN A 179 -21.10 2.35 61.05
C ASN A 179 -21.61 3.72 61.52
N GLY A 180 -22.29 4.50 60.64
CA GLY A 180 -22.85 5.80 61.05
C GLY A 180 -21.86 6.95 61.17
N SER A 181 -20.60 6.78 60.83
CA SER A 181 -19.64 7.88 60.82
C SER A 181 -19.74 8.70 59.56
N THR A 182 -19.86 10.02 59.69
CA THR A 182 -19.77 10.98 58.58
C THR A 182 -18.32 11.19 58.22
N ILE A 183 -18.00 10.99 56.95
CA ILE A 183 -16.70 11.36 56.36
C ILE A 183 -16.74 12.86 56.03
N ASP A 184 -15.67 13.57 56.38
CA ASP A 184 -15.48 14.99 56.15
C ASP A 184 -15.78 15.38 54.69
N GLU A 185 -16.65 16.36 54.46
CA GLU A 185 -17.17 16.78 53.16
C GLU A 185 -16.16 17.56 52.29
N ASN A 186 -14.88 17.30 52.44
CA ASN A 186 -13.88 17.96 51.63
C ASN A 186 -13.91 17.39 50.20
N TYR A 187 -14.66 18.06 49.34
CA TYR A 187 -14.65 17.96 47.90
C TYR A 187 -13.20 18.14 47.41
N GLN A 188 -12.54 17.06 47.00
CA GLN A 188 -11.15 17.13 46.53
C GLN A 188 -11.18 17.15 45.01
N LYS A 189 -10.83 18.31 44.47
CA LYS A 189 -10.52 18.46 43.04
C LYS A 189 -9.04 18.14 42.82
N PHE A 190 -8.77 17.03 42.18
CA PHE A 190 -7.42 16.66 41.80
C PHE A 190 -7.07 17.27 40.45
N LYS A 191 -5.92 17.92 40.35
CA LYS A 191 -5.33 18.39 39.13
C LYS A 191 -3.89 17.93 39.02
N GLN A 192 -3.60 17.08 38.08
CA GLN A 192 -2.24 16.69 37.75
C GLN A 192 -1.63 17.66 36.76
N PRO A 193 -0.40 18.17 36.98
CA PRO A 193 0.28 18.98 35.98
C PRO A 193 0.69 18.16 34.78
N PHE A 194 0.82 18.83 33.62
CA PHE A 194 1.25 18.21 32.39
C PHE A 194 2.62 17.53 32.51
N ARG A 195 2.68 16.22 32.18
CA ARG A 195 3.89 15.41 32.14
C ARG A 195 4.10 14.84 30.74
N ILE A 196 5.36 14.69 30.34
CA ILE A 196 5.77 13.97 29.13
C ILE A 196 6.57 12.76 29.60
N ASP A 197 5.88 11.69 29.95
CA ASP A 197 6.53 10.56 30.60
C ASP A 197 6.12 9.19 30.07
N SER A 198 5.07 9.10 29.25
CA SER A 198 4.59 7.79 28.83
C SER A 198 4.69 7.53 27.35
N PHE A 199 5.03 6.28 27.03
CA PHE A 199 4.92 5.72 25.69
C PHE A 199 3.51 5.22 25.46
N PHE A 200 3.10 5.21 24.20
CA PHE A 200 1.90 4.51 23.79
C PHE A 200 2.14 3.76 22.48
N TYR A 201 1.33 2.74 22.30
CA TYR A 201 1.23 2.01 21.04
C TYR A 201 -0.14 2.29 20.44
N GLN A 202 -0.21 2.32 19.12
CA GLN A 202 -1.49 2.47 18.47
C GLN A 202 -1.57 1.60 17.23
N GLY A 203 -2.77 1.11 16.96
CA GLY A 203 -3.07 0.35 15.76
C GLY A 203 -4.50 0.62 15.32
N GLY A 204 -4.76 0.50 14.03
CA GLY A 204 -6.08 0.79 13.53
C GLY A 204 -6.23 0.58 12.05
N ALA A 205 -7.40 0.95 11.56
CA ALA A 205 -7.75 0.87 10.17
C ALA A 205 -8.45 2.14 9.70
N GLY A 206 -8.39 2.40 8.40
CA GLY A 206 -9.06 3.55 7.81
C GLY A 206 -9.36 3.35 6.34
N VAL A 207 -10.19 4.23 5.84
CA VAL A 207 -10.55 4.28 4.42
C VAL A 207 -10.20 5.63 3.88
N LYS A 208 -9.46 5.68 2.78
CA LYS A 208 -9.17 6.89 2.02
C LYS A 208 -10.00 6.93 0.75
N TYR A 209 -10.55 8.11 0.44
CA TYR A 209 -11.27 8.40 -0.79
C TYR A 209 -10.54 9.47 -1.59
N ASN A 210 -10.16 9.15 -2.81
CA ASN A 210 -9.50 10.09 -3.72
C ASN A 210 -10.52 11.07 -4.31
N LEU A 211 -10.62 12.23 -3.69
CA LEU A 211 -11.52 13.29 -4.13
C LEU A 211 -10.95 14.00 -5.36
N SER A 212 -9.66 14.31 -5.36
CA SER A 212 -8.98 15.01 -6.44
C SER A 212 -7.50 14.59 -6.56
N ARG A 213 -6.81 15.13 -7.55
CA ARG A 213 -5.36 14.89 -7.72
C ARG A 213 -4.55 15.28 -6.47
N ARG A 214 -5.03 16.24 -5.68
CA ARG A 214 -4.31 16.80 -4.52
C ARG A 214 -4.96 16.54 -3.19
N ILE A 215 -6.21 16.09 -3.17
CA ILE A 215 -6.99 15.97 -1.94
C ILE A 215 -7.58 14.57 -1.85
N ASP A 216 -7.36 13.91 -0.71
CA ASP A 216 -8.08 12.73 -0.30
C ASP A 216 -8.87 13.05 0.96
N ILE A 217 -10.02 12.43 1.12
CA ILE A 217 -10.74 12.36 2.40
C ILE A 217 -10.34 11.05 3.06
N ASP A 218 -9.99 11.10 4.33
CA ASP A 218 -9.66 9.90 5.10
C ASP A 218 -10.55 9.77 6.33
N THR A 219 -10.87 8.53 6.66
CA THR A 219 -11.51 8.16 7.91
C THR A 219 -10.66 7.10 8.56
N ARG A 220 -10.39 7.22 9.85
CA ARG A 220 -9.60 6.24 10.58
C ARG A 220 -10.13 5.99 11.98
N VAL A 221 -10.08 4.74 12.40
CA VAL A 221 -10.35 4.32 13.77
C VAL A 221 -9.08 3.72 14.32
N MET A 222 -8.59 4.27 15.41
CA MET A 222 -7.34 3.88 16.05
C MET A 222 -7.65 3.40 17.46
N TYR A 223 -6.99 2.33 17.87
CA TYR A 223 -6.93 1.84 19.22
C TYR A 223 -5.58 2.23 19.81
N ILE A 224 -5.58 2.98 20.89
CA ILE A 224 -4.38 3.50 21.56
C ILE A 224 -4.27 2.81 22.90
N ILE A 225 -3.12 2.19 23.13
CA ILE A 225 -2.75 1.50 24.36
C ILE A 225 -1.73 2.37 25.07
N SER A 226 -2.14 3.00 26.14
CA SER A 226 -1.25 3.74 27.02
C SER A 226 -0.57 2.79 28.00
N GLY A 227 0.71 2.96 28.24
CA GLY A 227 1.44 2.21 29.28
C GLY A 227 1.28 2.81 30.68
N ASP A 228 0.22 3.55 30.91
CA ASP A 228 0.01 4.39 32.10
C ASP A 228 -1.39 4.17 32.66
N ASP A 229 -1.49 4.04 33.98
CA ASP A 229 -2.71 3.81 34.76
C ASP A 229 -3.36 5.11 35.29
N GLU A 230 -2.67 6.24 35.13
CA GLU A 230 -3.16 7.53 35.56
C GLU A 230 -3.84 8.35 34.45
N PHE A 231 -3.79 7.87 33.20
CA PHE A 231 -4.26 8.62 32.07
C PHE A 231 -5.78 8.88 32.11
N ASP A 232 -6.56 7.96 32.66
CA ASP A 232 -8.00 8.14 32.84
C ASP A 232 -8.37 8.98 34.07
N GLY A 233 -7.40 9.29 34.93
CA GLY A 233 -7.56 10.00 36.20
C GLY A 233 -8.01 9.12 37.36
N GLY A 234 -8.03 7.79 37.20
CA GLY A 234 -8.52 6.82 38.19
C GLY A 234 -7.45 6.11 38.98
N GLY A 235 -6.39 5.65 38.34
CA GLY A 235 -5.37 4.78 38.95
C GLY A 235 -4.45 5.46 39.96
N GLU A 236 -3.78 4.64 40.75
CA GLU A 236 -2.60 5.02 41.55
C GLU A 236 -1.42 4.23 41.01
N THR A 237 -0.60 4.84 40.17
CA THR A 237 0.65 4.22 39.75
C THR A 237 1.67 4.35 40.89
N PRO A 238 2.20 3.24 41.43
CA PRO A 238 3.30 3.33 42.39
C PRO A 238 4.49 4.05 41.75
N ASP A 239 5.18 4.87 42.52
CA ASP A 239 6.34 5.63 42.07
C ASP A 239 7.32 4.74 41.28
N GLY A 240 7.58 5.10 40.02
CA GLY A 240 8.53 4.42 39.13
C GLY A 240 7.97 3.30 38.24
N VAL A 241 6.67 3.07 38.20
CA VAL A 241 6.03 2.02 37.39
C VAL A 241 5.31 2.63 36.17
N TYR A 242 6.00 3.45 35.40
CA TYR A 242 5.50 3.99 34.15
C TYR A 242 5.87 3.08 32.96
N ASN A 243 5.09 3.15 31.92
CA ASN A 243 5.35 2.44 30.65
C ASN A 243 5.24 0.90 30.72
N GLN A 244 4.37 0.38 31.56
CA GLN A 244 4.08 -1.04 31.62
C GLN A 244 2.73 -1.35 30.96
N ILE A 245 2.76 -2.14 29.88
CA ILE A 245 1.54 -2.68 29.29
C ILE A 245 1.12 -3.90 30.11
N LYS A 246 0.35 -3.67 31.14
CA LYS A 246 -0.29 -4.73 31.94
C LYS A 246 -1.79 -4.52 31.93
N LYS A 247 -2.53 -5.63 31.95
CA LYS A 247 -4.00 -5.61 31.91
C LYS A 247 -4.65 -4.71 32.96
N ASN A 248 -3.99 -4.47 34.09
CA ASN A 248 -4.49 -3.66 35.23
C ASN A 248 -3.84 -2.27 35.31
N PHE A 249 -2.97 -1.89 34.36
CA PHE A 249 -2.19 -0.65 34.39
C PHE A 249 -2.20 0.09 33.04
N SER A 250 -3.01 -0.31 32.12
CA SER A 250 -3.02 0.25 30.78
C SER A 250 -4.36 0.88 30.48
N ASP A 251 -4.39 2.19 30.44
CA ASP A 251 -5.56 2.96 30.01
C ASP A 251 -5.63 3.03 28.51
N ASN A 252 -6.68 2.46 27.94
CA ASN A 252 -6.81 2.37 26.50
C ASN A 252 -7.93 3.24 25.98
N MET A 253 -7.70 3.88 24.84
CA MET A 253 -8.73 4.69 24.21
C MET A 253 -8.93 4.31 22.73
N ILE A 254 -10.14 4.53 22.26
CA ILE A 254 -10.51 4.48 20.84
C ILE A 254 -10.63 5.90 20.33
N VAL A 255 -10.02 6.14 19.18
CA VAL A 255 -10.07 7.43 18.50
C VAL A 255 -10.67 7.21 17.11
N ALA A 256 -11.78 7.89 16.84
CA ALA A 256 -12.42 7.85 15.52
C ALA A 256 -12.33 9.22 14.87
N ASN A 257 -11.68 9.30 13.71
CA ASN A 257 -11.33 10.54 13.04
C ASN A 257 -11.86 10.59 11.60
N VAL A 258 -12.16 11.81 11.18
CA VAL A 258 -12.34 12.17 9.78
C VAL A 258 -11.33 13.26 9.45
N GLY A 259 -10.68 13.14 8.31
CA GLY A 259 -9.61 14.05 7.92
C GLY A 259 -9.49 14.27 6.43
N VAL A 260 -8.53 15.10 6.11
CA VAL A 260 -8.15 15.46 4.74
C VAL A 260 -6.66 15.22 4.59
N THR A 261 -6.28 14.55 3.51
CA THR A 261 -4.90 14.37 3.11
C THR A 261 -4.60 15.26 1.90
N ILE A 262 -3.65 16.18 2.05
CA ILE A 262 -3.19 17.11 1.00
C ILE A 262 -1.92 16.55 0.40
N LYS A 263 -1.97 16.10 -0.85
CA LYS A 263 -0.85 15.53 -1.59
C LYS A 263 0.08 16.62 -2.10
N LEU A 264 1.35 16.58 -1.72
CA LEU A 264 2.35 17.58 -2.05
C LEU A 264 3.16 17.16 -3.28
N GLY A 265 3.44 18.10 -4.17
CA GLY A 265 4.34 17.92 -5.32
C GLY A 265 3.73 18.36 -6.62
N LYS A 266 4.52 18.30 -7.70
CA LYS A 266 4.19 18.82 -9.03
C LYS A 266 3.56 17.76 -9.98
N HIS A 267 3.65 16.50 -9.63
CA HIS A 267 3.15 15.41 -10.46
C HIS A 267 1.63 15.21 -10.32
N ASN A 268 1.03 14.61 -11.31
CA ASN A 268 -0.42 14.39 -11.35
C ASN A 268 -0.87 13.22 -10.46
N THR A 269 0.04 12.28 -10.15
CA THR A 269 -0.29 11.07 -9.41
C THR A 269 0.54 11.01 -8.12
N HIS A 270 -0.09 10.67 -7.03
CA HIS A 270 0.57 10.34 -5.77
C HIS A 270 0.85 8.85 -5.70
N LEU A 271 1.97 8.45 -5.09
CA LEU A 271 2.45 7.07 -5.05
C LEU A 271 1.45 6.10 -4.41
N SER A 272 0.68 6.53 -3.40
CA SER A 272 -0.37 5.71 -2.78
C SER A 272 -1.51 5.32 -3.73
N TRP A 273 -1.70 6.08 -4.82
CA TRP A 273 -2.70 5.84 -5.86
C TRP A 273 -2.07 5.36 -7.18
N TYR A 274 -0.78 5.09 -7.15
CA TYR A 274 -0.06 4.60 -8.32
C TYR A 274 -0.36 3.13 -8.59
N ASP A 275 -0.68 2.83 -9.83
CA ASP A 275 -0.93 1.48 -10.32
C ASP A 275 0.04 1.18 -11.47
N ALA A 276 1.12 0.49 -11.13
CA ALA A 276 2.16 0.13 -12.07
C ALA A 276 1.66 -0.77 -13.21
N GLN A 277 0.71 -1.67 -12.91
CA GLN A 277 0.18 -2.61 -13.88
C GLN A 277 -0.72 -1.92 -14.90
N ASN A 278 -1.59 -1.02 -14.43
CA ASN A 278 -2.46 -0.23 -15.32
C ASN A 278 -1.65 0.73 -16.20
N GLU A 279 -0.57 1.28 -15.68
CA GLU A 279 0.30 2.15 -16.47
C GLU A 279 1.07 1.35 -17.54
N ALA A 280 1.57 0.17 -17.19
CA ALA A 280 2.20 -0.74 -18.15
C ALA A 280 1.21 -1.17 -19.24
N LEU A 281 -0.01 -1.57 -18.85
CA LEU A 281 -1.06 -1.97 -19.79
C LEU A 281 -1.45 -0.81 -20.75
N ARG A 282 -1.61 0.41 -20.22
CA ARG A 282 -1.90 1.58 -21.05
C ARG A 282 -0.77 1.89 -22.04
N LYS A 283 0.48 1.68 -21.65
CA LYS A 283 1.62 1.85 -22.57
C LYS A 283 1.62 0.79 -23.66
N VAL A 284 1.34 -0.46 -23.32
CA VAL A 284 1.22 -1.55 -24.30
C VAL A 284 0.08 -1.25 -25.29
N ILE A 285 -1.10 -0.87 -24.81
CA ILE A 285 -2.23 -0.50 -25.68
C ILE A 285 -1.90 0.73 -26.54
N ALA A 286 -1.16 1.70 -26.00
CA ALA A 286 -0.73 2.87 -26.76
C ALA A 286 0.33 2.54 -27.84
N LEU A 287 1.11 1.49 -27.64
CA LEU A 287 2.05 0.96 -28.63
C LEU A 287 1.31 0.17 -29.71
N ASP A 288 0.32 -0.62 -29.31
CA ASP A 288 -0.53 -1.38 -30.24
C ASP A 288 -1.39 -0.45 -31.13
N GLY A 289 -1.82 0.68 -30.61
CA GLY A 289 -2.55 1.71 -31.36
C GLY A 289 -1.66 2.67 -32.18
N ARG A 290 -0.33 2.55 -32.09
CA ARG A 290 0.55 3.19 -33.05
C ARG A 290 0.50 2.33 -34.31
N SER A 291 -0.13 2.86 -35.33
CA SER A 291 0.05 2.32 -36.70
C SER A 291 1.56 2.12 -36.88
N VAL A 292 1.97 0.88 -37.06
CA VAL A 292 3.31 0.59 -37.61
C VAL A 292 3.40 1.52 -38.84
N GLU A 293 4.31 2.48 -38.81
CA GLU A 293 4.58 3.22 -40.05
C GLU A 293 4.77 2.15 -41.11
N PRO A 294 3.99 2.19 -42.22
CA PRO A 294 4.14 1.17 -43.22
C PRO A 294 5.61 1.19 -43.63
N LEU A 295 6.27 0.05 -43.54
CA LEU A 295 7.61 -0.12 -44.04
C LEU A 295 7.55 0.36 -45.51
N ILE A 296 8.15 1.51 -45.77
CA ILE A 296 8.21 2.03 -47.12
C ILE A 296 9.23 1.17 -47.84
N CYS A 297 8.74 0.25 -48.67
CA CYS A 297 9.56 -0.54 -49.57
C CYS A 297 10.13 0.36 -50.64
N GLU A 298 11.44 0.65 -50.62
CA GLU A 298 12.06 1.51 -51.65
C GLU A 298 12.02 0.87 -53.03
N ARG A 299 12.14 -0.46 -53.10
CA ARG A 299 12.07 -1.23 -54.37
C ARG A 299 10.69 -1.80 -54.67
N GLY A 300 9.78 -1.69 -53.73
CA GLY A 300 8.47 -2.28 -53.83
C GLY A 300 8.38 -3.69 -53.26
N ASP A 301 7.33 -4.39 -53.58
CA ASP A 301 7.01 -5.77 -53.25
C ASP A 301 6.42 -6.38 -54.54
N ALA A 302 7.27 -7.05 -55.30
CA ALA A 302 6.97 -7.44 -56.69
C ALA A 302 5.98 -8.60 -56.74
N ASP A 303 6.08 -9.59 -55.86
CA ASP A 303 5.22 -10.77 -55.79
C ASP A 303 4.07 -10.64 -54.81
N LYS A 304 4.06 -9.53 -54.00
CA LYS A 304 3.00 -9.17 -53.07
C LYS A 304 2.81 -10.18 -51.92
N ASP A 305 3.92 -10.71 -51.43
CA ASP A 305 3.94 -11.63 -50.31
C ASP A 305 3.96 -10.91 -48.97
N GLY A 306 4.16 -9.56 -48.97
CA GLY A 306 4.22 -8.69 -47.78
C GLY A 306 5.64 -8.44 -47.26
N VAL A 307 6.66 -8.92 -47.93
CA VAL A 307 8.07 -8.65 -47.68
C VAL A 307 8.62 -7.78 -48.84
N CYS A 308 9.37 -6.75 -48.48
CA CYS A 308 9.91 -5.84 -49.48
C CYS A 308 11.04 -6.50 -50.25
N ASP A 309 11.14 -6.22 -51.59
CA ASP A 309 12.22 -6.70 -52.48
C ASP A 309 13.64 -6.39 -51.95
N ASP A 310 13.78 -5.41 -51.03
CA ASP A 310 15.07 -5.00 -50.45
C ASP A 310 15.69 -6.07 -49.52
N TRP A 311 14.86 -6.89 -48.91
CA TRP A 311 15.28 -7.97 -48.02
C TRP A 311 14.60 -9.29 -48.23
N ASP A 312 13.81 -9.36 -49.32
CA ASP A 312 13.19 -10.59 -49.74
C ASP A 312 14.23 -11.54 -50.36
N ARG A 313 14.16 -12.81 -50.01
CA ARG A 313 15.04 -13.88 -50.48
C ARG A 313 14.42 -14.72 -51.60
N GLU A 314 13.11 -14.58 -51.80
CA GLU A 314 12.38 -15.33 -52.80
C GLU A 314 11.41 -14.39 -53.55
N LEU A 315 11.98 -13.57 -54.47
CA LEU A 315 11.28 -12.50 -55.21
C LEU A 315 10.13 -12.95 -56.13
N ASP A 316 9.82 -14.24 -56.17
CA ASP A 316 8.79 -14.86 -57.01
C ASP A 316 7.90 -15.82 -56.20
N THR A 317 7.67 -15.55 -54.92
CA THR A 317 6.80 -16.32 -54.05
C THR A 317 5.40 -16.49 -54.68
N PRO A 318 4.86 -17.73 -54.75
CA PRO A 318 3.54 -17.95 -55.33
C PRO A 318 2.45 -17.19 -54.58
N LEU A 319 1.58 -16.53 -55.35
CA LEU A 319 0.48 -15.74 -54.79
C LEU A 319 -0.38 -16.56 -53.83
N GLY A 320 -0.48 -16.09 -52.57
CA GLY A 320 -1.23 -16.74 -51.51
C GLY A 320 -0.40 -17.72 -50.66
N ALA A 321 0.89 -17.91 -50.96
CA ALA A 321 1.79 -18.62 -50.07
C ALA A 321 2.02 -17.82 -48.81
N ARG A 322 2.17 -18.50 -47.69
CA ARG A 322 2.61 -17.90 -46.40
C ARG A 322 4.13 -17.89 -46.42
N VAL A 323 4.71 -16.75 -46.01
CA VAL A 323 6.15 -16.56 -46.03
C VAL A 323 6.71 -16.33 -44.62
N ASP A 324 7.99 -16.56 -44.47
CA ASP A 324 8.73 -16.17 -43.29
C ASP A 324 9.09 -14.66 -43.34
N GLY A 325 9.78 -14.14 -42.29
CA GLY A 325 10.19 -12.73 -42.24
C GLY A 325 11.23 -12.32 -43.27
N ALA A 326 11.69 -13.23 -44.14
CA ALA A 326 12.64 -13.02 -45.20
C ALA A 326 12.05 -13.29 -46.57
N GLY A 327 10.71 -13.37 -46.70
CA GLY A 327 10.00 -13.59 -47.95
C GLY A 327 10.00 -15.03 -48.48
N LYS A 328 10.62 -15.97 -47.77
CA LYS A 328 10.68 -17.35 -48.22
C LYS A 328 9.39 -18.09 -47.89
N ALA A 329 8.81 -18.78 -48.90
CA ALA A 329 7.61 -19.59 -48.73
C ALA A 329 7.80 -20.65 -47.62
N LEU A 330 6.80 -20.76 -46.75
CA LEU A 330 6.83 -21.72 -45.62
C LEU A 330 6.65 -23.15 -46.15
N ASP A 331 7.46 -24.05 -45.61
CA ASP A 331 7.45 -25.49 -45.75
C ASP A 331 7.63 -26.04 -44.34
N MET A 332 6.50 -26.39 -43.67
CA MET A 332 6.47 -26.64 -42.23
C MET A 332 7.13 -27.96 -41.83
N ASP A 333 7.04 -28.98 -42.72
CA ASP A 333 7.63 -30.29 -42.42
C ASP A 333 8.94 -30.58 -43.21
N LEU A 334 9.39 -29.59 -44.01
CA LEU A 334 10.65 -29.58 -44.73
C LEU A 334 10.79 -30.71 -45.77
N ASP A 335 9.69 -31.09 -46.43
CA ASP A 335 9.68 -32.14 -47.44
C ASP A 335 9.96 -31.62 -48.88
N GLY A 336 10.08 -30.28 -49.01
CA GLY A 336 10.35 -29.61 -50.26
C GLY A 336 9.09 -29.21 -51.03
N VAL A 337 7.90 -29.36 -50.45
CA VAL A 337 6.64 -28.85 -50.96
C VAL A 337 6.19 -27.72 -50.03
N ILE A 338 6.00 -26.52 -50.57
CA ILE A 338 5.54 -25.38 -49.76
C ILE A 338 4.13 -25.63 -49.26
N ASP A 339 3.80 -25.13 -48.04
CA ASP A 339 2.51 -25.29 -47.37
C ASP A 339 1.30 -24.99 -48.25
N LEU A 340 1.45 -24.06 -49.22
CA LEU A 340 0.39 -23.70 -50.16
C LEU A 340 -0.01 -24.89 -51.06
N ASN A 341 0.97 -25.70 -51.45
CA ASN A 341 0.81 -26.82 -52.41
C ASN A 341 0.80 -28.17 -51.72
N ASP A 342 0.96 -28.17 -50.40
CA ASP A 342 1.04 -29.36 -49.57
C ASP A 342 -0.34 -29.73 -49.01
N ALA A 343 -0.75 -30.96 -49.23
CA ALA A 343 -1.98 -31.51 -48.67
C ALA A 343 -1.78 -32.07 -47.26
N CYS A 344 -0.52 -32.29 -46.83
CA CYS A 344 -0.18 -32.87 -45.54
C CYS A 344 0.86 -32.00 -44.78
N VAL A 345 0.66 -30.71 -44.67
CA VAL A 345 1.54 -29.62 -44.18
C VAL A 345 2.43 -29.94 -42.97
N THR A 346 2.13 -30.97 -42.20
CA THR A 346 2.86 -31.33 -40.98
C THR A 346 3.47 -32.73 -40.98
N VAL A 347 3.32 -33.45 -42.13
CA VAL A 347 3.80 -34.84 -42.27
C VAL A 347 4.57 -34.97 -43.56
N PRO A 348 5.91 -35.09 -43.53
CA PRO A 348 6.74 -35.12 -44.70
C PRO A 348 6.34 -36.22 -45.69
N GLY A 349 6.24 -35.86 -46.98
CA GLY A 349 5.88 -36.80 -48.03
C GLY A 349 6.59 -36.52 -49.34
N LEU A 350 6.03 -37.01 -50.43
CA LEU A 350 6.64 -36.85 -51.76
C LEU A 350 5.91 -35.79 -52.56
N ALA A 351 6.62 -34.94 -53.27
CA ALA A 351 6.06 -33.93 -54.16
C ALA A 351 5.08 -34.51 -55.19
N LYS A 352 5.30 -35.75 -55.66
CA LYS A 352 4.40 -36.48 -56.54
C LYS A 352 3.04 -36.77 -55.94
N ASN A 353 2.96 -36.82 -54.57
CA ASN A 353 1.76 -37.06 -53.82
C ASN A 353 1.28 -35.79 -53.09
N LYS A 354 1.65 -34.62 -53.60
CA LYS A 354 1.32 -33.31 -52.99
C LYS A 354 1.73 -33.19 -51.52
N GLY A 355 2.98 -33.59 -51.19
CA GLY A 355 3.50 -33.50 -49.86
C GLY A 355 2.98 -34.56 -48.89
N CYS A 356 2.15 -35.48 -49.30
CA CYS A 356 1.70 -36.57 -48.42
C CYS A 356 2.54 -37.82 -48.54
N PRO A 357 2.76 -38.58 -47.48
CA PRO A 357 3.37 -39.89 -47.53
C PRO A 357 2.46 -40.86 -48.30
N TYR A 358 3.06 -41.82 -49.02
CA TYR A 358 2.30 -42.93 -49.53
C TYR A 358 1.83 -43.76 -48.34
N LEU A 359 0.53 -43.93 -48.20
CA LEU A 359 0.00 -44.97 -47.33
C LEU A 359 0.41 -46.30 -47.98
N VAL A 360 1.44 -46.91 -47.45
CA VAL A 360 1.69 -48.32 -47.73
C VAL A 360 0.54 -49.05 -47.09
N ASP A 361 -0.31 -49.62 -47.91
CA ASP A 361 -1.44 -50.39 -47.42
C ASP A 361 -0.89 -51.74 -46.89
N GLU A 362 -0.34 -51.69 -45.64
CA GLU A 362 0.18 -52.87 -44.92
C GLU A 362 -0.88 -53.97 -44.85
N THR A 363 -2.17 -53.64 -45.02
CA THR A 363 -3.25 -54.60 -45.04
C THR A 363 -3.24 -55.45 -46.30
N LEU A 364 -2.81 -54.95 -47.45
CA LEU A 364 -2.71 -55.71 -48.70
C LEU A 364 -1.52 -56.69 -48.65
N GLU A 365 -0.37 -56.28 -48.13
CA GLU A 365 0.77 -57.20 -47.96
C GLU A 365 0.47 -58.34 -46.98
N ILE A 366 -0.21 -58.06 -45.89
CA ILE A 366 -0.64 -59.09 -44.92
C ILE A 366 -1.66 -60.03 -45.52
N ILE A 367 -2.59 -59.54 -46.34
CA ILE A 367 -3.59 -60.40 -47.01
C ILE A 367 -2.93 -61.27 -48.12
N GLU A 368 -1.97 -60.73 -48.85
CA GLU A 368 -1.20 -61.53 -49.84
C GLU A 368 -0.31 -62.58 -49.15
N GLU A 369 0.23 -62.28 -47.97
CA GLU A 369 1.03 -63.22 -47.19
C GLU A 369 0.15 -64.35 -46.59
N ILE A 370 -1.03 -64.00 -46.12
CA ILE A 370 -1.99 -64.99 -45.60
C ILE A 370 -2.47 -65.93 -46.71
N ASN A 371 -2.80 -65.40 -47.90
CA ASN A 371 -3.25 -66.20 -49.06
C ASN A 371 -2.13 -67.06 -49.70
N ARG A 372 -0.89 -66.87 -49.27
CA ARG A 372 0.25 -67.68 -49.72
C ARG A 372 0.44 -68.92 -48.87
N PHE A 373 -0.25 -69.04 -47.72
CA PHE A 373 -0.16 -70.14 -46.79
C PHE A 373 -1.44 -71.00 -46.77
N GLU A 374 -2.45 -70.73 -47.62
CA GLU A 374 -3.53 -71.67 -47.96
C GLU A 374 -3.19 -72.40 -49.27
#